data_44cfef5e9588cf98b7be5851bf39aef7
#
_entry.id   44cfef5e9588cf98b7be5851bf39aef7
#
_cell.length_a   1.000
_cell.length_b   1.000
_cell.length_c   1.000
_cell.angle_alpha   90.00
_cell.angle_beta   90.00
_cell.angle_gamma   90.00
#
_symmetry.space_group_name_H-M   'P 1'
#
loop_
_entity.id
_entity.type
_entity.pdbx_description
1 polymer ?
#
loop_
_entity_poly.entity_id
_entity_poly.type
_entity_poly.pdbx_seq_one_letter_code
_entity_poly.pdbx_strand_id
1 'polypeptide(L)'
;MKDTTRMPRILKINWIKDLSISVVFNNGESRVIDFRKVLSRINLEENAPARILFDAVEFGKVELENNTLSWNNVEQYITMRNKEKMKVPFQIGADVLLKYSRLEKSELSLKIAGIIKSSRMAMGMSQQELALASGTTRASIARIENDKADLELGTLRRIVETGLGKKIEINIR
;
A
#
# COMPACT_ATOMS: atom_id res chain seq x y z
N MET A 1 -14.50 4.06 -22.08
CA MET A 1 -14.78 2.81 -21.34
C MET A 1 -15.04 3.20 -19.89
N LYS A 2 -16.25 2.91 -19.37
CA LYS A 2 -16.54 3.12 -17.94
C LYS A 2 -15.72 2.10 -17.15
N ASP A 3 -14.77 2.57 -16.36
CA ASP A 3 -14.08 1.78 -15.36
C ASP A 3 -15.14 1.26 -14.38
N THR A 4 -15.50 0.01 -14.50
CA THR A 4 -16.33 -0.68 -13.51
C THR A 4 -15.44 -0.82 -12.28
N THR A 5 -15.51 0.17 -11.42
CA THR A 5 -14.79 0.20 -10.15
C THR A 5 -15.19 -1.05 -9.36
N ARG A 6 -14.41 -2.12 -9.48
CA ARG A 6 -14.61 -3.34 -8.68
C ARG A 6 -14.52 -2.94 -7.23
N MET A 7 -15.50 -3.33 -6.42
CA MET A 7 -15.46 -3.10 -4.98
C MET A 7 -14.10 -3.55 -4.42
N PRO A 8 -13.42 -2.70 -3.66
CA PRO A 8 -12.15 -3.06 -3.03
C PRO A 8 -12.30 -4.31 -2.16
N ARG A 9 -11.33 -5.21 -2.24
CA ARG A 9 -11.24 -6.43 -1.44
C ARG A 9 -9.81 -6.64 -1.02
N ILE A 10 -9.60 -7.05 0.21
CA ILE A 10 -8.28 -7.45 0.70
C ILE A 10 -8.12 -8.94 0.41
N LEU A 11 -7.02 -9.30 -0.24
CA LEU A 11 -6.71 -10.67 -0.64
C LEU A 11 -5.72 -11.33 0.31
N LYS A 12 -4.83 -10.53 0.94
CA LYS A 12 -3.75 -11.05 1.78
C LYS A 12 -3.28 -9.98 2.76
N ILE A 13 -2.90 -10.42 3.96
CA ILE A 13 -2.10 -9.64 4.91
C ILE A 13 -0.62 -10.01 4.68
N ASN A 14 0.23 -9.03 4.39
CA ASN A 14 1.66 -9.23 4.20
C ASN A 14 2.40 -9.25 5.54
N TRP A 15 2.13 -8.23 6.37
CA TRP A 15 2.72 -8.10 7.70
C TRP A 15 1.85 -7.19 8.60
N ILE A 16 2.05 -7.35 9.92
CA ILE A 16 1.47 -6.52 10.97
C ILE A 16 2.63 -6.03 11.82
N LYS A 17 2.66 -4.73 12.09
CA LYS A 17 3.67 -4.11 12.97
C LYS A 17 3.04 -2.95 13.73
N ASP A 18 3.08 -3.01 15.05
CA ASP A 18 2.40 -2.08 15.93
C ASP A 18 0.92 -1.90 15.51
N LEU A 19 0.50 -0.68 15.20
CA LEU A 19 -0.85 -0.37 14.66
C LEU A 19 -0.83 -0.13 13.14
N SER A 20 0.05 -0.79 12.42
CA SER A 20 0.13 -0.73 10.96
C SER A 20 0.02 -2.12 10.34
N ILE A 21 -0.70 -2.22 9.25
CA ILE A 21 -0.87 -3.47 8.49
C ILE A 21 -0.53 -3.21 7.03
N SER A 22 0.27 -4.10 6.43
CA SER A 22 0.40 -4.16 4.97
C SER A 22 -0.51 -5.24 4.43
N VAL A 23 -1.28 -4.90 3.39
CA VAL A 23 -2.23 -5.78 2.74
C VAL A 23 -2.13 -5.68 1.22
N VAL A 24 -2.54 -6.75 0.53
CA VAL A 24 -2.72 -6.75 -0.92
C VAL A 24 -4.21 -6.59 -1.23
N PHE A 25 -4.53 -5.60 -2.06
CA PHE A 25 -5.89 -5.40 -2.59
C PHE A 25 -6.10 -6.14 -3.91
N ASN A 26 -7.37 -6.33 -4.28
CA ASN A 26 -7.78 -7.03 -5.52
C ASN A 26 -7.43 -6.29 -6.83
N ASN A 27 -6.89 -5.08 -6.75
CA ASN A 27 -6.27 -4.37 -7.87
C ASN A 27 -4.77 -4.71 -8.04
N GLY A 28 -4.22 -5.61 -7.20
CA GLY A 28 -2.83 -6.03 -7.22
C GLY A 28 -1.88 -5.14 -6.42
N GLU A 29 -2.37 -4.06 -5.81
CA GLU A 29 -1.53 -3.16 -5.03
C GLU A 29 -1.27 -3.68 -3.61
N SER A 30 0.00 -3.68 -3.18
CA SER A 30 0.39 -3.76 -1.78
C SER A 30 0.31 -2.38 -1.15
N ARG A 31 -0.43 -2.26 -0.04
CA ARG A 31 -0.67 -0.98 0.62
C ARG A 31 -0.52 -1.10 2.13
N VAL A 32 0.02 -0.06 2.74
CA VAL A 32 0.17 0.06 4.19
C VAL A 32 -0.95 0.93 4.75
N ILE A 33 -1.62 0.43 5.77
CA ILE A 33 -2.69 1.11 6.51
C ILE A 33 -2.15 1.44 7.90
N ASP A 34 -2.18 2.73 8.26
CA ASP A 34 -1.88 3.23 9.60
C ASP A 34 -3.20 3.30 10.40
N PHE A 35 -3.40 2.33 11.27
CA PHE A 35 -4.65 2.22 12.03
C PHE A 35 -4.81 3.27 13.12
N ARG A 36 -3.76 3.92 13.58
CA ARG A 36 -3.91 5.08 14.47
C ARG A 36 -4.76 6.16 13.80
N LYS A 37 -4.52 6.40 12.52
CA LYS A 37 -5.30 7.37 11.72
C LYS A 37 -6.71 6.87 11.44
N VAL A 38 -6.87 5.58 11.11
CA VAL A 38 -8.19 4.99 10.83
C VAL A 38 -9.07 5.03 12.07
N LEU A 39 -8.59 4.51 13.20
CA LEU A 39 -9.33 4.46 14.46
C LEU A 39 -9.68 5.86 14.99
N SER A 40 -8.77 6.83 14.87
CA SER A 40 -9.04 8.22 15.25
C SER A 40 -10.12 8.88 14.37
N ARG A 41 -10.27 8.44 13.11
CA ARG A 41 -11.26 8.98 12.16
C ARG A 41 -12.64 8.37 12.31
N ILE A 42 -12.73 7.14 12.79
CA ILE A 42 -14.01 6.44 13.06
C ILE A 42 -14.72 7.05 14.29
N ASN A 43 -14.04 7.96 15.00
CA ASN A 43 -14.61 8.69 16.16
C ASN A 43 -15.23 7.74 17.20
N LEU A 44 -14.44 6.73 17.61
CA LEU A 44 -14.88 5.76 18.62
C LEU A 44 -15.21 6.48 19.93
N GLU A 45 -16.43 6.27 20.43
CA GLU A 45 -16.84 6.74 21.76
C GLU A 45 -15.88 6.23 22.84
N GLU A 46 -15.76 6.94 23.96
CA GLU A 46 -14.81 6.58 25.03
C GLU A 46 -14.98 5.14 25.53
N ASN A 47 -16.20 4.63 25.54
CA ASN A 47 -16.54 3.29 25.98
C ASN A 47 -16.72 2.29 24.83
N ALA A 48 -16.35 2.62 23.61
CA ALA A 48 -16.51 1.72 22.47
C ALA A 48 -15.62 0.48 22.63
N PRO A 49 -16.16 -0.75 22.48
CA PRO A 49 -15.38 -1.99 22.60
C PRO A 49 -14.13 -2.03 21.70
N ALA A 50 -14.20 -1.39 20.54
CA ALA A 50 -13.09 -1.33 19.59
C ALA A 50 -11.88 -0.49 20.08
N ARG A 51 -11.97 0.21 21.21
CA ARG A 51 -10.82 0.92 21.79
C ARG A 51 -9.69 0.01 22.23
N ILE A 52 -9.96 -1.25 22.52
CA ILE A 52 -8.90 -2.23 22.80
C ILE A 52 -7.89 -2.36 21.65
N LEU A 53 -8.29 -1.99 20.41
CA LEU A 53 -7.42 -2.03 19.22
C LEU A 53 -6.34 -0.94 19.23
N PHE A 54 -6.31 -0.03 20.19
CA PHE A 54 -5.15 0.86 20.40
C PHE A 54 -4.00 0.15 21.11
N ASP A 55 -4.24 -1.03 21.70
CA ASP A 55 -3.20 -1.92 22.20
C ASP A 55 -2.66 -2.77 21.04
N ALA A 56 -1.34 -2.83 20.89
CA ALA A 56 -0.71 -3.54 19.77
C ALA A 56 -0.89 -5.07 19.81
N VAL A 57 -1.03 -5.64 21.00
CA VAL A 57 -1.25 -7.09 21.19
C VAL A 57 -2.68 -7.44 20.76
N GLU A 58 -3.66 -6.66 21.23
CA GLU A 58 -5.06 -6.85 20.86
C GLU A 58 -5.30 -6.57 19.37
N PHE A 59 -4.64 -5.54 18.83
CA PHE A 59 -4.67 -5.21 17.42
C PHE A 59 -4.09 -6.34 16.55
N GLY A 60 -3.02 -6.95 17.00
CA GLY A 60 -2.32 -8.05 16.28
C GLY A 60 -3.17 -9.32 16.10
N LYS A 61 -4.31 -9.45 16.80
CA LYS A 61 -5.27 -10.56 16.63
C LYS A 61 -6.17 -10.41 15.40
N VAL A 62 -5.80 -9.52 14.47
CA VAL A 62 -6.53 -9.31 13.22
C VAL A 62 -6.52 -10.55 12.34
N GLU A 63 -7.65 -10.83 11.73
CA GLU A 63 -7.84 -11.91 10.76
C GLU A 63 -8.39 -11.35 9.44
N LEU A 64 -8.17 -12.09 8.35
CA LEU A 64 -8.74 -11.78 7.05
C LEU A 64 -10.04 -12.57 6.89
N GLU A 65 -11.18 -11.90 6.98
CA GLU A 65 -12.50 -12.48 6.79
C GLU A 65 -13.30 -11.69 5.76
N ASN A 66 -14.07 -12.36 4.93
CA ASN A 66 -14.95 -11.71 3.95
C ASN A 66 -14.25 -10.66 3.07
N ASN A 67 -12.96 -10.88 2.77
CA ASN A 67 -12.10 -9.95 2.01
C ASN A 67 -11.89 -8.58 2.70
N THR A 68 -12.01 -8.54 4.02
CA THR A 68 -11.67 -7.37 4.84
C THR A 68 -10.95 -7.77 6.13
N LEU A 69 -10.53 -6.79 6.92
CA LEU A 69 -9.89 -7.02 8.21
C LEU A 69 -10.93 -7.14 9.30
N SER A 70 -10.79 -8.16 10.14
CA SER A 70 -11.74 -8.58 11.16
C SER A 70 -11.05 -8.81 12.50
N TRP A 71 -11.67 -8.37 13.58
CA TRP A 71 -11.20 -8.59 14.96
C TRP A 71 -12.30 -9.28 15.78
N ASN A 72 -12.14 -10.59 16.00
CA ASN A 72 -13.05 -11.41 16.79
C ASN A 72 -12.90 -11.20 18.31
N ASN A 73 -11.79 -10.59 18.74
CA ASN A 73 -11.51 -10.24 20.14
C ASN A 73 -12.20 -8.94 20.60
N VAL A 74 -12.82 -8.18 19.70
CA VAL A 74 -13.65 -7.03 20.07
C VAL A 74 -15.05 -7.51 20.44
N GLU A 75 -15.51 -7.18 21.65
CA GLU A 75 -16.84 -7.57 22.12
C GLU A 75 -17.93 -6.65 21.55
N GLN A 76 -18.38 -6.95 20.36
CA GLN A 76 -19.45 -6.23 19.68
C GLN A 76 -20.65 -7.14 19.46
N TYR A 77 -21.86 -6.60 19.73
CA TYR A 77 -23.11 -7.33 19.60
C TYR A 77 -24.09 -6.55 18.72
N ILE A 78 -24.83 -7.27 17.89
CA ILE A 78 -25.99 -6.73 17.18
C ILE A 78 -27.26 -7.35 17.76
N THR A 79 -28.33 -6.56 17.81
CA THR A 79 -29.64 -7.05 18.22
C THR A 79 -30.41 -7.51 17.01
N MET A 80 -30.74 -8.79 16.96
CA MET A 80 -31.52 -9.42 15.90
C MET A 80 -33.00 -9.00 15.98
N ARG A 81 -33.78 -9.27 14.93
CA ARG A 81 -35.24 -8.98 14.91
C ARG A 81 -36.02 -9.69 16.02
N ASN A 82 -35.55 -10.86 16.45
CA ASN A 82 -36.10 -11.64 17.55
C ASN A 82 -35.67 -11.15 18.94
N LYS A 83 -34.98 -9.97 19.03
CA LYS A 83 -34.41 -9.36 20.25
C LYS A 83 -33.21 -10.11 20.85
N GLU A 84 -32.76 -11.19 20.26
CA GLU A 84 -31.52 -11.86 20.69
C GLU A 84 -30.29 -11.03 20.32
N LYS A 85 -29.29 -11.05 21.19
CA LYS A 85 -27.98 -10.43 20.92
C LYS A 85 -27.06 -11.47 20.31
N MET A 86 -26.49 -11.15 19.14
CA MET A 86 -25.50 -11.98 18.48
C MET A 86 -24.15 -11.25 18.48
N LYS A 87 -23.09 -11.95 18.90
CA LYS A 87 -21.72 -11.44 18.79
C LYS A 87 -21.32 -11.39 17.32
N VAL A 88 -20.76 -10.28 16.92
CA VAL A 88 -20.22 -10.10 15.56
C VAL A 88 -18.79 -9.58 15.65
N PRO A 89 -17.91 -9.93 14.73
CA PRO A 89 -16.56 -9.38 14.68
C PRO A 89 -16.59 -7.89 14.38
N PHE A 90 -15.63 -7.16 14.89
CA PHE A 90 -15.40 -5.78 14.48
C PHE A 90 -14.70 -5.78 13.10
N GLN A 91 -15.31 -5.19 12.11
CA GLN A 91 -14.81 -5.13 10.75
C GLN A 91 -14.82 -3.69 10.24
N ILE A 92 -13.83 -3.37 9.41
CA ILE A 92 -13.77 -2.09 8.70
C ILE A 92 -13.75 -2.39 7.21
N GLY A 93 -14.68 -1.81 6.45
CA GLY A 93 -14.84 -2.06 5.02
C GLY A 93 -13.54 -1.83 4.23
N ALA A 94 -13.25 -2.70 3.28
CA ALA A 94 -12.03 -2.62 2.47
C ALA A 94 -11.94 -1.32 1.65
N ASP A 95 -13.07 -0.70 1.31
CA ASP A 95 -13.16 0.60 0.65
C ASP A 95 -12.66 1.73 1.56
N VAL A 96 -13.04 1.71 2.84
CA VAL A 96 -12.55 2.65 3.85
C VAL A 96 -11.05 2.45 4.05
N LEU A 97 -10.59 1.21 4.19
CA LEU A 97 -9.18 0.88 4.37
C LEU A 97 -8.33 1.31 3.17
N LEU A 98 -8.81 1.11 1.94
CA LEU A 98 -8.14 1.58 0.73
C LEU A 98 -7.97 3.10 0.74
N LYS A 99 -9.00 3.86 1.11
CA LYS A 99 -8.96 5.31 1.18
C LYS A 99 -7.90 5.86 2.14
N TYR A 100 -7.69 5.18 3.27
CA TYR A 100 -6.71 5.59 4.29
C TYR A 100 -5.36 4.88 4.18
N SER A 101 -5.16 4.06 3.16
CA SER A 101 -3.90 3.38 2.89
C SER A 101 -2.97 4.21 2.01
N ARG A 102 -1.69 3.86 2.02
CA ARG A 102 -0.68 4.36 1.09
C ARG A 102 -0.03 3.19 0.38
N LEU A 103 0.43 3.38 -0.85
CA LEU A 103 1.21 2.35 -1.54
C LEU A 103 2.40 1.93 -0.69
N GLU A 104 2.60 0.63 -0.58
CA GLU A 104 3.78 0.07 0.08
C GLU A 104 4.97 0.25 -0.85
N LYS A 105 6.03 0.86 -0.32
CA LYS A 105 7.28 0.96 -1.06
C LYS A 105 7.99 -0.37 -1.02
N SER A 106 8.21 -0.99 -2.17
CA SER A 106 9.00 -2.20 -2.25
C SER A 106 10.50 -1.85 -2.07
N GLU A 107 11.24 -2.72 -1.39
CA GLU A 107 12.72 -2.58 -1.33
C GLU A 107 13.34 -2.56 -2.74
N LEU A 108 12.73 -3.28 -3.68
CA LEU A 108 13.15 -3.30 -5.07
C LEU A 108 13.00 -1.93 -5.72
N SER A 109 11.87 -1.26 -5.51
CA SER A 109 11.60 0.09 -6.02
C SER A 109 12.63 1.10 -5.49
N LEU A 110 12.90 1.08 -4.18
CA LEU A 110 13.92 1.93 -3.56
C LEU A 110 15.32 1.66 -4.12
N LYS A 111 15.70 0.40 -4.31
CA LYS A 111 16.98 0.01 -4.91
C LYS A 111 17.09 0.50 -6.36
N ILE A 112 16.06 0.32 -7.16
CA ILE A 112 16.03 0.78 -8.57
C ILE A 112 16.15 2.31 -8.65
N ALA A 113 15.39 3.04 -7.84
CA ALA A 113 15.47 4.51 -7.77
C ALA A 113 16.90 4.99 -7.47
N GLY A 114 17.54 4.36 -6.45
CA GLY A 114 18.93 4.63 -6.08
C GLY A 114 19.91 4.32 -7.21
N ILE A 115 19.75 3.18 -7.90
CA ILE A 115 20.63 2.77 -9.02
C ILE A 115 20.52 3.75 -10.20
N ILE A 116 19.31 4.15 -10.58
CA ILE A 116 19.09 5.12 -11.66
C ILE A 116 19.77 6.44 -11.31
N LYS A 117 19.51 6.97 -10.11
CA LYS A 117 20.09 8.24 -9.65
C LYS A 117 21.63 8.20 -9.62
N SER A 118 22.22 7.19 -9.01
CA SER A 118 23.67 7.04 -8.91
C SER A 118 24.32 6.86 -10.29
N SER A 119 23.71 6.08 -11.19
CA SER A 119 24.18 5.89 -12.56
C SER A 119 24.16 7.20 -13.36
N ARG A 120 23.07 7.97 -13.26
CA ARG A 120 22.97 9.29 -13.89
C ARG A 120 24.07 10.24 -13.40
N MET A 121 24.24 10.31 -12.07
CA MET A 121 25.26 11.18 -11.46
C MET A 121 26.70 10.77 -11.87
N ALA A 122 26.97 9.47 -11.93
CA ALA A 122 28.27 8.94 -12.38
C ALA A 122 28.57 9.28 -13.83
N MET A 123 27.54 9.50 -14.67
CA MET A 123 27.66 9.96 -16.04
C MET A 123 27.69 11.49 -16.18
N GLY A 124 27.64 12.23 -15.06
CA GLY A 124 27.59 13.70 -15.06
C GLY A 124 26.29 14.30 -15.62
N MET A 125 25.25 13.50 -15.80
CA MET A 125 23.99 13.94 -16.42
C MET A 125 23.09 14.64 -15.41
N SER A 126 22.41 15.70 -15.83
CA SER A 126 21.26 16.26 -15.11
C SER A 126 20.01 15.41 -15.30
N GLN A 127 19.00 15.58 -14.48
CA GLN A 127 17.69 14.93 -14.67
C GLN A 127 17.03 15.29 -16.01
N GLN A 128 17.28 16.49 -16.52
CA GLN A 128 16.78 16.95 -17.82
C GLN A 128 17.45 16.20 -18.96
N GLU A 129 18.76 16.00 -18.92
CA GLU A 129 19.51 15.28 -19.94
C GLU A 129 19.12 13.82 -19.97
N LEU A 130 18.99 13.16 -18.81
CA LEU A 130 18.49 11.78 -18.76
C LEU A 130 17.05 11.67 -19.31
N ALA A 131 16.20 12.66 -19.02
CA ALA A 131 14.83 12.69 -19.54
C ALA A 131 14.81 12.76 -21.07
N LEU A 132 15.62 13.64 -21.67
CA LEU A 132 15.77 13.77 -23.12
C LEU A 132 16.31 12.48 -23.74
N ALA A 133 17.38 11.94 -23.18
CA ALA A 133 18.01 10.71 -23.67
C ALA A 133 17.09 9.49 -23.61
N SER A 134 16.20 9.42 -22.62
CA SER A 134 15.26 8.29 -22.43
C SER A 134 13.87 8.50 -23.03
N GLY A 135 13.61 9.65 -23.68
CA GLY A 135 12.28 9.98 -24.20
C GLY A 135 11.22 10.12 -23.11
N THR A 136 11.61 10.63 -21.93
CA THR A 136 10.73 10.87 -20.79
C THR A 136 10.70 12.35 -20.40
N THR A 137 10.09 12.71 -19.29
CA THR A 137 10.08 14.09 -18.78
C THR A 137 10.97 14.22 -17.55
N ARG A 138 11.55 15.41 -17.33
CA ARG A 138 12.30 15.70 -16.09
C ARG A 138 11.49 15.40 -14.83
N ALA A 139 10.18 15.74 -14.85
CA ALA A 139 9.30 15.46 -13.73
C ALA A 139 9.16 13.95 -13.47
N SER A 140 9.10 13.13 -14.52
CA SER A 140 9.08 11.67 -14.40
C SER A 140 10.38 11.14 -13.79
N ILE A 141 11.54 11.59 -14.29
CA ILE A 141 12.84 11.20 -13.71
C ILE A 141 12.93 11.59 -12.24
N ALA A 142 12.56 12.84 -11.89
CA ALA A 142 12.59 13.30 -10.51
C ALA A 142 11.66 12.46 -9.58
N ARG A 143 10.47 12.08 -10.05
CA ARG A 143 9.56 11.21 -9.29
C ARG A 143 10.13 9.81 -9.10
N ILE A 144 10.73 9.22 -10.14
CA ILE A 144 11.35 7.89 -10.09
C ILE A 144 12.52 7.90 -9.12
N GLU A 145 13.46 8.84 -9.24
CA GLU A 145 14.63 8.94 -8.36
C GLU A 145 14.28 9.21 -6.88
N ASN A 146 13.11 9.77 -6.61
CA ASN A 146 12.58 9.98 -5.26
C ASN A 146 11.59 8.90 -4.81
N ASP A 147 11.48 7.80 -5.58
CA ASP A 147 10.56 6.69 -5.31
C ASP A 147 9.10 7.17 -5.07
N LYS A 148 8.66 8.10 -5.91
CA LYS A 148 7.30 8.67 -5.91
C LYS A 148 6.47 8.28 -7.13
N ALA A 149 6.97 7.34 -7.94
CA ALA A 149 6.29 6.84 -9.11
C ALA A 149 6.31 5.32 -9.11
N ASP A 150 5.22 4.72 -9.54
CA ASP A 150 5.23 3.32 -9.95
C ASP A 150 5.99 3.22 -11.29
N LEU A 151 6.98 2.34 -11.34
CA LEU A 151 7.90 2.25 -12.48
C LEU A 151 7.54 1.05 -13.34
N GLU A 152 6.85 1.30 -14.43
CA GLU A 152 6.58 0.29 -15.44
C GLU A 152 7.87 -0.22 -16.08
N LEU A 153 7.93 -1.53 -16.34
CA LEU A 153 9.10 -2.19 -16.94
C LEU A 153 9.54 -1.54 -18.26
N GLY A 154 8.60 -1.13 -19.11
CA GLY A 154 8.89 -0.43 -20.35
C GLY A 154 9.57 0.92 -20.14
N THR A 155 9.17 1.66 -19.11
CA THR A 155 9.81 2.94 -18.75
C THR A 155 11.19 2.71 -18.14
N LEU A 156 11.34 1.72 -17.26
CA LEU A 156 12.64 1.32 -16.71
C LEU A 156 13.62 0.98 -17.82
N ARG A 157 13.20 0.17 -18.79
CA ARG A 157 14.03 -0.21 -19.94
C ARG A 157 14.50 1.00 -20.73
N ARG A 158 13.61 1.93 -21.07
CA ARG A 158 13.99 3.17 -21.79
C ARG A 158 15.00 4.00 -21.01
N ILE A 159 14.80 4.18 -19.73
CA ILE A 159 15.72 4.95 -18.88
C ILE A 159 17.09 4.30 -18.82
N VAL A 160 17.14 2.98 -18.59
CA VAL A 160 18.41 2.27 -18.39
C VAL A 160 19.12 1.99 -19.72
N GLU A 161 18.41 1.45 -20.72
CA GLU A 161 19.04 1.04 -21.98
C GLU A 161 19.27 2.24 -22.92
N THR A 162 18.26 3.07 -23.14
CA THR A 162 18.36 4.22 -24.04
C THR A 162 19.00 5.43 -23.35
N GLY A 163 18.56 5.75 -22.12
CA GLY A 163 19.02 6.94 -21.42
C GLY A 163 20.41 6.80 -20.81
N LEU A 164 20.71 5.68 -20.16
CA LEU A 164 21.99 5.44 -19.48
C LEU A 164 22.94 4.54 -20.26
N GLY A 165 22.55 3.99 -21.41
CA GLY A 165 23.39 3.11 -22.22
C GLY A 165 23.80 1.80 -21.48
N LYS A 166 23.05 1.36 -20.50
CA LYS A 166 23.31 0.16 -19.69
C LYS A 166 22.34 -0.96 -20.06
N LYS A 167 22.64 -2.19 -19.65
CA LYS A 167 21.74 -3.34 -19.82
C LYS A 167 21.01 -3.68 -18.53
N ILE A 168 19.79 -4.17 -18.68
CA ILE A 168 19.00 -4.73 -17.55
C ILE A 168 19.05 -6.25 -17.64
N GLU A 169 19.43 -6.89 -16.55
CA GLU A 169 19.32 -8.33 -16.37
C GLU A 169 18.39 -8.60 -15.18
N ILE A 170 17.36 -9.43 -15.38
CA ILE A 170 16.40 -9.81 -14.35
C ILE A 170 16.55 -11.30 -14.10
N ASN A 171 16.99 -11.65 -12.91
CA ASN A 171 17.08 -13.02 -12.45
C ASN A 171 15.96 -13.29 -11.44
N ILE A 172 15.11 -14.28 -11.74
CA ILE A 172 14.04 -14.75 -10.85
C ILE A 172 14.53 -16.04 -10.18
N ARG A 173 14.51 -16.09 -8.86
CA ARG A 173 14.90 -17.26 -8.04
C ARG A 173 13.69 -17.85 -7.34
#